data_275dac0e74540113fdf0269fb10a2596
#
_entry.id   275dac0e74540113fdf0269fb10a2596
#
_cell.length_a   1.000
_cell.length_b   1.000
_cell.length_c   1.000
_cell.angle_alpha   90.00
_cell.angle_beta   90.00
_cell.angle_gamma   90.00
#
_symmetry.space_group_name_H-M   'P 1'
#
loop_
_entity.id
_entity.type
_entity.pdbx_description
1 polymer ?
#
loop_
_entity_poly.entity_id
_entity_poly.type
_entity_poly.pdbx_seq_one_letter_code
_entity_poly.pdbx_strand_id
1 'polypeptide(L)'
;EEQNVVPVVAHPERYRFIQEEPERLFEWLEAGYVLQLNKGSFFGRFGRQAARTAHWCLREGCVHAIGSDAHSPYQRTPRLSDIHAYISEVASPAAADALLEHNPARILRDKPVRPVRPDFNSEFGEDRE
;
A
#
# COMPACT_ATOMS: atom_id res chain seq x y z
N GLU A 1 5.69 -18.71 19.77
CA GLU A 1 5.35 -18.56 19.53
C GLU A 1 4.41 -19.05 18.68
N GLU A 2 3.90 -19.74 18.84
CA GLU A 2 2.99 -20.17 18.05
C GLU A 2 2.05 -19.18 17.64
N GLN A 3 1.96 -18.20 18.30
CA GLN A 3 1.11 -17.22 17.95
C GLN A 3 1.69 -16.31 17.06
N ASN A 4 2.04 -16.43 15.96
CA ASN A 4 2.65 -15.51 15.07
C ASN A 4 1.69 -14.49 14.58
N VAL A 5 1.15 -13.73 15.48
CA VAL A 5 0.23 -12.67 15.11
C VAL A 5 1.02 -11.49 14.61
N VAL A 6 0.79 -11.12 13.38
CA VAL A 6 1.48 -9.99 12.78
C VAL A 6 0.49 -8.84 12.65
N PRO A 7 0.79 -7.71 13.26
CA PRO A 7 -0.13 -6.58 13.14
C PRO A 7 -0.24 -6.08 11.72
N VAL A 8 -1.46 -5.83 11.30
CA VAL A 8 -1.71 -5.19 10.03
C VAL A 8 -2.15 -3.78 10.34
N VAL A 9 -1.36 -2.81 9.93
CA VAL A 9 -1.67 -1.41 10.18
C VAL A 9 -2.47 -0.89 9.00
N ALA A 10 -3.70 -0.46 9.27
CA ALA A 10 -4.59 -0.01 8.22
C ALA A 10 -4.41 1.47 7.97
N HIS A 11 -4.35 1.84 6.72
CA HIS A 11 -4.30 3.22 6.21
C HIS A 11 -3.40 4.15 7.01
N PRO A 12 -2.11 3.78 7.20
CA PRO A 12 -1.22 4.66 7.96
C PRO A 12 -0.99 6.01 7.28
N GLU A 13 -1.23 6.10 5.99
CA GLU A 13 -1.05 7.35 5.27
C GLU A 13 -2.07 8.39 5.71
N ARG A 14 -3.08 7.99 6.47
CA ARG A 14 -4.07 8.93 6.95
C ARG A 14 -3.76 9.44 8.34
N TYR A 15 -2.74 8.90 9.00
CA TYR A 15 -2.39 9.36 10.34
C TYR A 15 -1.54 10.61 10.22
N ARG A 16 -1.89 11.64 10.98
CA ARG A 16 -1.20 12.90 10.86
C ARG A 16 0.29 12.77 11.17
N PHE A 17 0.65 12.03 12.21
CA PHE A 17 2.05 11.96 12.56
C PHE A 17 2.86 11.22 11.49
N ILE A 18 2.22 10.32 10.73
CA ILE A 18 2.90 9.67 9.61
C ILE A 18 3.03 10.64 8.45
N GLN A 19 1.99 11.45 8.22
CA GLN A 19 2.07 12.42 7.14
C GLN A 19 3.18 13.42 7.39
N GLU A 20 3.44 13.73 8.64
CA GLU A 20 4.49 14.68 8.98
C GLU A 20 5.88 14.06 8.94
N GLU A 21 5.98 12.79 9.27
CA GLU A 21 7.26 12.09 9.26
C GLU A 21 7.06 10.70 8.71
N PRO A 22 6.91 10.56 7.40
CA PRO A 22 6.60 9.23 6.85
C PRO A 22 7.70 8.22 7.05
N GLU A 23 8.93 8.67 7.28
CA GLU A 23 10.01 7.71 7.53
C GLU A 23 9.79 6.90 8.79
N ARG A 24 8.87 7.31 9.65
CA ARG A 24 8.57 6.51 10.82
C ARG A 24 8.01 5.15 10.44
N LEU A 25 7.50 5.02 9.21
CA LEU A 25 7.01 3.73 8.76
C LEU A 25 8.09 2.69 8.66
N PHE A 26 9.34 3.10 8.46
CA PHE A 26 10.43 2.14 8.40
C PHE A 26 10.59 1.42 9.73
N GLU A 27 10.29 2.09 10.84
CA GLU A 27 10.36 1.43 12.13
C GLU A 27 9.33 0.32 12.23
N TRP A 28 8.14 0.55 11.68
CA TRP A 28 7.10 -0.46 11.70
C TRP A 28 7.47 -1.64 10.80
N LEU A 29 8.11 -1.34 9.67
CA LEU A 29 8.54 -2.41 8.79
C LEU A 29 9.60 -3.27 9.45
N GLU A 30 10.53 -2.63 10.19
CA GLU A 30 11.52 -3.40 10.89
C GLU A 30 10.93 -4.25 11.98
N ALA A 31 9.84 -3.81 12.56
CA ALA A 31 9.15 -4.58 13.58
C ALA A 31 8.33 -5.72 12.98
N GLY A 32 8.25 -5.78 11.66
CA GLY A 32 7.51 -6.86 11.02
C GLY A 32 6.04 -6.56 10.79
N TYR A 33 5.64 -5.30 10.94
CA TYR A 33 4.24 -4.96 10.73
C TYR A 33 3.91 -4.96 9.24
N VAL A 34 2.68 -5.27 8.93
CA VAL A 34 2.19 -5.26 7.55
C VAL A 34 1.41 -3.98 7.33
N LEU A 35 1.78 -3.23 6.31
CA LEU A 35 1.17 -1.93 6.06
C LEU A 35 0.24 -2.00 4.87
N GLN A 36 -1.00 -1.59 5.10
CA GLN A 36 -2.03 -1.63 4.06
C GLN A 36 -2.56 -0.24 3.84
N LEU A 37 -2.42 0.27 2.64
CA LEU A 37 -2.91 1.60 2.30
C LEU A 37 -4.31 1.53 1.72
N ASN A 38 -4.95 2.67 1.66
CA ASN A 38 -6.30 2.77 1.15
C ASN A 38 -6.25 3.35 -0.26
N LYS A 39 -6.98 2.71 -1.19
CA LYS A 39 -6.93 3.18 -2.56
C LYS A 39 -7.44 4.61 -2.69
N GLY A 40 -8.40 4.99 -1.86
CA GLY A 40 -8.94 6.34 -1.94
C GLY A 40 -7.92 7.40 -1.66
N SER A 41 -6.88 7.07 -0.89
CA SER A 41 -5.83 8.03 -0.61
C SER A 41 -5.09 8.41 -1.88
N PHE A 42 -4.85 7.45 -2.76
CA PHE A 42 -4.14 7.73 -4.00
C PHE A 42 -4.93 8.68 -4.90
N PHE A 43 -6.26 8.67 -4.75
CA PHE A 43 -7.13 9.50 -5.59
C PHE A 43 -7.57 10.77 -4.88
N GLY A 44 -6.99 11.06 -3.73
CA GLY A 44 -7.27 12.32 -3.06
C GLY A 44 -8.50 12.36 -2.19
N ARG A 45 -9.13 11.23 -1.94
CA ARG A 45 -10.37 11.23 -1.18
C ARG A 45 -10.19 11.66 0.26
N PHE A 46 -9.02 11.48 0.82
CA PHE A 46 -8.75 11.82 2.21
C PHE A 46 -7.81 12.98 2.32
N GLY A 47 -7.73 13.79 1.27
CA GLY A 47 -6.96 15.00 1.33
C GLY A 47 -5.62 14.90 0.66
N ARG A 48 -5.01 16.04 0.46
CA ARG A 48 -3.76 16.12 -0.27
C ARG A 48 -2.61 15.48 0.49
N GLN A 49 -2.61 15.63 1.83
CA GLN A 49 -1.53 15.06 2.61
C GLN A 49 -1.55 13.54 2.57
N ALA A 50 -2.75 12.95 2.67
CA ALA A 50 -2.84 11.50 2.59
C ALA A 50 -2.41 11.01 1.23
N ALA A 51 -2.78 11.73 0.17
CA ALA A 51 -2.39 11.32 -1.18
C ALA A 51 -0.89 11.38 -1.34
N ARG A 52 -0.27 12.45 -0.86
CA ARG A 52 1.18 12.59 -0.96
C ARG A 52 1.89 11.48 -0.20
N THR A 53 1.39 11.18 0.98
CA THR A 53 2.01 10.14 1.80
C THR A 53 1.82 8.77 1.16
N ALA A 54 0.66 8.51 0.58
CA ALA A 54 0.43 7.22 -0.08
C ALA A 54 1.40 7.03 -1.24
N HIS A 55 1.60 8.07 -2.03
CA HIS A 55 2.53 7.97 -3.16
C HIS A 55 3.96 7.81 -2.66
N TRP A 56 4.31 8.49 -1.57
CA TRP A 56 5.63 8.33 -0.98
C TRP A 56 5.84 6.88 -0.54
N CYS A 57 4.84 6.29 0.10
CA CYS A 57 4.94 4.92 0.56
C CYS A 57 5.13 3.96 -0.61
N LEU A 58 4.42 4.21 -1.70
CA LEU A 58 4.56 3.35 -2.85
C LEU A 58 5.96 3.43 -3.43
N ARG A 59 6.48 4.64 -3.57
CA ARG A 59 7.82 4.82 -4.13
C ARG A 59 8.90 4.23 -3.24
N GLU A 60 8.73 4.35 -1.93
CA GLU A 60 9.76 3.87 -1.02
C GLU A 60 9.65 2.39 -0.69
N GLY A 61 8.66 1.73 -1.26
CA GLY A 61 8.55 0.28 -1.05
C GLY A 61 8.09 -0.09 0.34
N CYS A 62 7.21 0.72 0.92
CA CYS A 62 6.74 0.48 2.27
C CYS A 62 5.40 -0.23 2.34
N VAL A 63 4.81 -0.59 1.19
CA VAL A 63 3.43 -1.03 1.15
C VAL A 63 3.35 -2.51 0.88
N HIS A 64 2.58 -3.21 1.69
CA HIS A 64 2.34 -4.64 1.45
C HIS A 64 1.07 -4.85 0.64
N ALA A 65 0.04 -4.04 0.87
CA ALA A 65 -1.24 -4.24 0.22
C ALA A 65 -1.99 -2.92 0.12
N ILE A 66 -2.91 -2.86 -0.81
CA ILE A 66 -3.78 -1.70 -0.98
C ILE A 66 -5.21 -2.24 -1.01
N GLY A 67 -6.07 -1.64 -0.20
CA GLY A 67 -7.46 -2.07 -0.13
C GLY A 67 -8.40 -0.92 -0.36
N SER A 68 -9.68 -1.24 -0.45
CA SER A 68 -10.70 -0.21 -0.57
C SER A 68 -11.31 -0.01 0.79
N ASP A 69 -12.17 1.01 0.88
CA ASP A 69 -12.87 1.24 2.12
C ASP A 69 -14.09 0.38 2.25
N ALA A 70 -14.33 -0.51 1.33
CA ALA A 70 -15.50 -1.33 1.39
C ALA A 70 -15.47 -2.15 2.66
N HIS A 71 -16.56 -2.15 3.39
CA HIS A 71 -16.63 -2.92 4.60
C HIS A 71 -17.06 -4.33 4.33
N SER A 72 -17.66 -4.59 3.20
CA SER A 72 -18.13 -5.92 2.88
C SER A 72 -17.04 -6.69 2.14
N PRO A 73 -16.74 -7.90 2.56
CA PRO A 73 -15.76 -8.70 1.86
C PRO A 73 -16.18 -9.10 0.46
N TYR A 74 -17.44 -8.88 0.12
CA TYR A 74 -17.90 -9.24 -1.20
C TYR A 74 -17.74 -8.17 -2.23
N GLN A 75 -17.34 -6.98 -1.83
CA GLN A 75 -17.19 -5.91 -2.76
C GLN A 75 -15.74 -5.67 -3.01
N ARG A 76 -15.08 -6.56 -3.70
CA ARG A 76 -13.69 -6.31 -3.84
C ARG A 76 -13.26 -6.05 -5.23
N THR A 77 -13.56 -6.90 -6.14
CA THR A 77 -12.91 -6.82 -7.41
C THR A 77 -13.29 -5.64 -8.24
N PRO A 78 -14.57 -5.35 -8.43
CA PRO A 78 -14.89 -4.22 -9.29
C PRO A 78 -14.42 -2.90 -8.70
N ARG A 79 -14.26 -2.86 -7.40
CA ARG A 79 -13.90 -1.62 -6.79
C ARG A 79 -12.42 -1.35 -6.84
N LEU A 80 -11.63 -2.32 -7.23
CA LEU A 80 -10.21 -2.15 -7.27
C LEU A 80 -9.65 -1.99 -8.68
N SER A 81 -10.53 -2.04 -9.69
CA SER A 81 -10.01 -1.98 -11.05
C SER A 81 -9.38 -0.64 -11.36
N ASP A 82 -9.90 0.45 -10.79
CA ASP A 82 -9.34 1.76 -11.06
C ASP A 82 -7.94 1.89 -10.47
N ILE A 83 -7.75 1.42 -9.25
CA ILE A 83 -6.43 1.55 -8.65
C ILE A 83 -5.46 0.58 -9.28
N HIS A 84 -5.96 -0.59 -9.74
CA HIS A 84 -5.09 -1.54 -10.42
C HIS A 84 -4.53 -0.89 -11.69
N ALA A 85 -5.39 -0.23 -12.45
CA ALA A 85 -4.93 0.43 -13.66
C ALA A 85 -3.92 1.53 -13.35
N TYR A 86 -4.18 2.28 -12.29
CA TYR A 86 -3.29 3.37 -11.93
C TYR A 86 -1.92 2.85 -11.52
N ILE A 87 -1.87 1.84 -10.65
CA ILE A 87 -0.60 1.29 -10.20
C ILE A 87 0.14 0.64 -11.36
N SER A 88 -0.60 -0.02 -12.24
CA SER A 88 0.03 -0.65 -13.40
C SER A 88 0.74 0.39 -14.25
N GLU A 89 0.16 1.57 -14.31
CA GLU A 89 0.74 2.61 -15.15
C GLU A 89 1.92 3.31 -14.49
N VAL A 90 1.82 3.64 -13.21
CA VAL A 90 2.88 4.38 -12.56
C VAL A 90 4.00 3.47 -12.08
N ALA A 91 3.74 2.23 -11.86
CA ALA A 91 4.77 1.29 -11.41
C ALA A 91 4.86 0.13 -12.39
N SER A 92 4.05 -0.88 -12.20
CA SER A 92 4.04 -2.01 -13.12
C SER A 92 2.80 -2.86 -12.87
N PRO A 93 2.39 -3.65 -13.86
CA PRO A 93 1.30 -4.59 -13.62
C PRO A 93 1.65 -5.61 -12.54
N ALA A 94 2.90 -6.01 -12.45
CA ALA A 94 3.30 -6.97 -11.43
C ALA A 94 3.15 -6.36 -10.04
N ALA A 95 3.49 -5.08 -9.88
CA ALA A 95 3.30 -4.41 -8.60
C ALA A 95 1.83 -4.29 -8.26
N ALA A 96 0.99 -3.99 -9.25
CA ALA A 96 -0.44 -3.89 -9.02
C ALA A 96 -1.00 -5.23 -8.57
N ASP A 97 -0.60 -6.31 -9.23
CA ASP A 97 -1.09 -7.63 -8.85
C ASP A 97 -0.64 -7.99 -7.44
N ALA A 98 0.60 -7.69 -7.10
CA ALA A 98 1.11 -8.03 -5.78
C ALA A 98 0.35 -7.25 -4.70
N LEU A 99 0.16 -5.96 -4.91
CA LEU A 99 -0.46 -5.11 -3.89
C LEU A 99 -1.96 -5.37 -3.73
N LEU A 100 -2.62 -5.72 -4.83
CA LEU A 100 -4.08 -5.79 -4.81
C LEU A 100 -4.61 -7.20 -4.78
N GLU A 101 -3.80 -8.19 -5.15
CA GLU A 101 -4.29 -9.55 -5.19
C GLU A 101 -3.45 -10.52 -4.40
N HIS A 102 -2.15 -10.59 -4.70
CA HIS A 102 -1.35 -11.65 -4.11
C HIS A 102 -1.11 -11.43 -2.62
N ASN A 103 -0.70 -10.23 -2.25
CA ASN A 103 -0.42 -9.97 -0.84
C ASN A 103 -1.68 -9.96 0.02
N PRO A 104 -2.79 -9.36 -0.43
CA PRO A 104 -4.01 -9.46 0.37
C PRO A 104 -4.44 -10.91 0.57
N ALA A 105 -4.29 -11.76 -0.45
CA ALA A 105 -4.66 -13.15 -0.29
C ALA A 105 -3.76 -13.85 0.72
N ARG A 106 -2.47 -13.53 0.72
CA ARG A 106 -1.55 -14.12 1.68
C ARG A 106 -1.87 -13.67 3.09
N ILE A 107 -2.24 -12.42 3.25
CA ILE A 107 -2.60 -11.91 4.57
C ILE A 107 -3.82 -12.67 5.12
N LEU A 108 -4.80 -12.91 4.26
CA LEU A 108 -5.99 -13.63 4.69
C LEU A 108 -5.67 -15.06 5.09
N ARG A 109 -4.59 -15.62 4.58
CA ARG A 109 -4.23 -17.00 4.91
C ARG A 109 -3.11 -17.06 5.91
N ASP A 110 -2.81 -15.94 6.56
CA ASP A 110 -1.73 -15.89 7.54
C ASP A 110 -0.40 -16.29 6.98
N LYS A 111 -0.16 -15.99 5.71
CA LYS A 111 1.10 -16.30 5.11
C LYS A 111 2.00 -15.08 5.11
N PRO A 112 3.31 -15.26 5.14
CA PRO A 112 4.21 -14.10 5.15
C PRO A 112 4.05 -13.28 3.90
N VAL A 113 4.17 -11.96 4.05
CA VAL A 113 4.14 -11.04 2.91
C VAL A 113 5.32 -10.12 3.02
N ARG A 114 5.69 -9.55 1.89
CA ARG A 114 6.78 -8.59 1.84
C ARG A 114 6.26 -7.29 1.24
N PRO A 115 6.84 -6.18 1.63
CA PRO A 115 6.48 -4.92 0.99
C PRO A 115 6.86 -4.98 -0.47
N VAL A 116 6.08 -4.32 -1.29
CA VAL A 116 6.29 -4.33 -2.72
C VAL A 116 7.25 -3.21 -3.08
N ARG A 117 8.29 -3.55 -3.85
CA ARG A 117 9.24 -2.54 -4.31
C ARG A 117 9.00 -2.39 -5.80
N PRO A 118 8.24 -1.39 -6.17
CA PRO A 118 7.87 -1.26 -7.58
C PRO A 118 9.03 -0.80 -8.43
N ASP A 119 9.02 -1.24 -9.67
CA ASP A 119 9.95 -0.74 -10.65
C ASP A 119 9.24 0.37 -11.37
N PHE A 120 9.64 1.59 -11.14
CA PHE A 120 9.00 2.71 -11.80
C PHE A 120 9.57 2.89 -13.19
N ASN A 121 8.78 3.47 -14.08
CA ASN A 121 9.26 3.81 -15.39
C ASN A 121 10.40 4.77 -15.24
N SER A 122 11.35 4.72 -16.14
CA SER A 122 12.49 5.60 -16.02
C SER A 122 12.08 7.06 -16.05
N GLU A 123 11.10 7.42 -16.89
CA GLU A 123 10.67 8.81 -16.88
C GLU A 123 10.10 9.19 -15.56
N PHE A 124 9.34 8.34 -14.94
CA PHE A 124 8.71 8.65 -13.69
C PHE A 124 9.76 8.70 -12.59
N GLY A 125 10.67 7.77 -12.63
CA GLY A 125 11.69 7.69 -11.61
C GLY A 125 12.64 8.85 -11.62
N GLU A 126 12.96 9.35 -12.79
CA GLU A 126 13.90 10.44 -12.87
C GLU A 126 13.36 11.71 -12.34
N ASP A 127 12.07 11.87 -12.36
CA ASP A 127 11.49 13.09 -11.89
C ASP A 127 11.76 13.33 -10.45
N ARG A 128 12.15 12.35 -9.71
CA ARG A 128 12.36 12.55 -8.33
C ARG A 128 13.64 13.20 -8.02
N GLU A 129 14.49 13.22 -8.98
CA GLU A 129 15.74 13.82 -8.70
C GLU A 129 15.63 15.24 -8.42
#